data_2c3440fa6d49e2cddbc41c70f16ecb99
#
_entry.id   2c3440fa6d49e2cddbc41c70f16ecb99
#
_cell.length_a   1.000
_cell.length_b   1.000
_cell.length_c   1.000
_cell.angle_alpha   90.00
_cell.angle_beta   90.00
_cell.angle_gamma   90.00
#
_symmetry.space_group_name_H-M   'P 1'
#
loop_
_entity.id
_entity.type
_entity.pdbx_description
1 polymer ?
#
loop_
_entity_poly.entity_id
_entity_poly.type
_entity_poly.pdbx_seq_one_letter_code
_entity_poly.pdbx_strand_id
1 'polypeptide(L)'
;MNPGAVVLLDDVDTLLAQCTPDYQQAFIDLLTSALRSPTTRLALTTQRITGPIQQLSALCDERVLLRMPNRQEHVIAGGSTASFDPNLPPGAGTWRGARVQLTLANDPLPAPVHRAMQQMPSETLLAVSTRPRALAALLERSGRRLVALPLTGDCAAGSVILTDPDGWQANWAQAAMLVKEHAVIFHECSLTEFRQLSRQRRLPPPLADPSTTGWLLEPEGEVRRVQL
;
A
#
# COMPACT_ATOMS: atom_id res chain seq x y z
N MET A 1 20.51 2.87 -23.28
CA MET A 1 19.57 1.92 -22.64
C MET A 1 19.50 2.32 -21.18
N ASN A 2 18.34 2.78 -20.71
CA ASN A 2 18.16 2.96 -19.27
C ASN A 2 18.32 1.60 -18.58
N PRO A 3 19.14 1.48 -17.53
CA PRO A 3 19.18 0.26 -16.76
C PRO A 3 17.78 0.00 -16.22
N GLY A 4 17.24 -1.18 -16.51
CA GLY A 4 15.90 -1.55 -16.03
C GLY A 4 15.82 -1.47 -14.52
N ALA A 5 14.63 -1.17 -13.99
CA ALA A 5 14.41 -1.15 -12.54
C ALA A 5 14.61 -2.55 -11.96
N VAL A 6 15.32 -2.64 -10.83
CA VAL A 6 15.40 -3.84 -10.00
C VAL A 6 14.56 -3.62 -8.76
N VAL A 7 13.58 -4.48 -8.55
CA VAL A 7 12.69 -4.45 -7.37
C VAL A 7 12.99 -5.68 -6.52
N LEU A 8 13.32 -5.44 -5.26
CA LEU A 8 13.55 -6.49 -4.27
C LEU A 8 12.41 -6.44 -3.26
N LEU A 9 11.73 -7.57 -3.07
CA LEU A 9 10.64 -7.70 -2.09
C LEU A 9 10.96 -8.86 -1.17
N ASP A 10 11.07 -8.55 0.10
CA ASP A 10 11.31 -9.54 1.14
C ASP A 10 10.02 -9.94 1.83
N ASP A 11 9.88 -11.24 2.12
CA ASP A 11 8.79 -11.85 2.90
C ASP A 11 7.38 -11.50 2.34
N VAL A 12 7.18 -11.74 1.04
CA VAL A 12 5.97 -11.35 0.30
C VAL A 12 4.70 -12.00 0.86
N ASP A 13 4.76 -13.19 1.39
CA ASP A 13 3.62 -13.87 2.02
C ASP A 13 3.19 -13.14 3.30
N THR A 14 4.10 -12.69 4.14
CA THR A 14 3.79 -11.85 5.31
C THR A 14 3.22 -10.49 4.88
N LEU A 15 3.80 -9.85 3.86
CA LEU A 15 3.29 -8.59 3.34
C LEU A 15 1.85 -8.73 2.83
N LEU A 16 1.57 -9.79 2.06
CA LEU A 16 0.22 -10.07 1.58
C LEU A 16 -0.76 -10.35 2.72
N ALA A 17 -0.34 -11.08 3.77
CA ALA A 17 -1.21 -11.39 4.90
C ALA A 17 -1.64 -10.14 5.69
N GLN A 18 -0.87 -9.06 5.64
CA GLN A 18 -1.20 -7.77 6.27
C GLN A 18 -2.15 -6.91 5.42
N CYS A 19 -2.33 -7.23 4.15
CA CYS A 19 -3.20 -6.49 3.25
C CYS A 19 -4.65 -6.96 3.34
N THR A 20 -5.61 -6.05 3.16
CA THR A 20 -7.01 -6.45 2.91
C THR A 20 -7.14 -7.14 1.54
N PRO A 21 -8.19 -7.94 1.31
CA PRO A 21 -8.36 -8.69 0.05
C PRO A 21 -8.24 -7.82 -1.21
N ASP A 22 -8.79 -6.60 -1.19
CA ASP A 22 -8.69 -5.67 -2.33
C ASP A 22 -7.25 -5.28 -2.64
N TYR A 23 -6.45 -5.00 -1.60
CA TYR A 23 -5.03 -4.68 -1.78
C TYR A 23 -4.20 -5.91 -2.13
N GLN A 24 -4.54 -7.10 -1.59
CA GLN A 24 -3.87 -8.34 -1.98
C GLN A 24 -3.99 -8.56 -3.49
N GLN A 25 -5.20 -8.46 -4.04
CA GLN A 25 -5.42 -8.67 -5.47
C GLN A 25 -4.67 -7.62 -6.30
N ALA A 26 -4.78 -6.34 -5.96
CA ALA A 26 -4.08 -5.28 -6.67
C ALA A 26 -2.55 -5.44 -6.63
N PHE A 27 -2.00 -5.93 -5.51
CA PHE A 27 -0.59 -6.19 -5.37
C PHE A 27 -0.13 -7.37 -6.22
N ILE A 28 -0.88 -8.47 -6.24
CA ILE A 28 -0.62 -9.63 -7.11
C ILE A 28 -0.67 -9.21 -8.59
N ASP A 29 -1.64 -8.42 -8.99
CA ASP A 29 -1.76 -7.92 -10.37
C ASP A 29 -0.55 -7.04 -10.74
N LEU A 30 -0.10 -6.19 -9.82
CA LEU A 30 1.08 -5.35 -9.99
C LEU A 30 2.35 -6.20 -10.16
N LEU A 31 2.56 -7.19 -9.29
CA LEU A 31 3.72 -8.08 -9.35
C LEU A 31 3.69 -8.93 -10.63
N THR A 32 2.52 -9.44 -11.01
CA THR A 32 2.32 -10.18 -12.26
C THR A 32 2.70 -9.32 -13.48
N SER A 33 2.27 -8.07 -13.48
CA SER A 33 2.63 -7.11 -14.54
C SER A 33 4.14 -6.83 -14.55
N ALA A 34 4.76 -6.65 -13.38
CA ALA A 34 6.20 -6.42 -13.26
C ALA A 34 7.02 -7.61 -13.74
N LEU A 35 6.62 -8.85 -13.41
CA LEU A 35 7.29 -10.08 -13.87
C LEU A 35 7.23 -10.27 -15.41
N ARG A 36 6.18 -9.75 -16.04
CA ARG A 36 6.04 -9.78 -17.51
C ARG A 36 6.73 -8.62 -18.22
N SER A 37 7.22 -7.63 -17.49
CA SER A 37 7.85 -6.45 -18.07
C SER A 37 9.30 -6.73 -18.45
N PRO A 38 9.73 -6.46 -19.70
CA PRO A 38 11.12 -6.65 -20.11
C PRO A 38 12.08 -5.64 -19.46
N THR A 39 11.57 -4.56 -18.90
CA THR A 39 12.36 -3.48 -18.29
C THR A 39 12.47 -3.56 -16.78
N THR A 40 11.75 -4.48 -16.14
CA THR A 40 11.73 -4.66 -14.69
C THR A 40 12.30 -6.02 -14.33
N ARG A 41 13.23 -6.05 -13.40
CA ARG A 41 13.70 -7.28 -12.76
C ARG A 41 13.15 -7.34 -11.37
N LEU A 42 12.48 -8.44 -11.03
CA LEU A 42 11.86 -8.64 -9.74
C LEU A 42 12.53 -9.83 -9.05
N ALA A 43 13.01 -9.62 -7.83
CA ALA A 43 13.41 -10.67 -6.91
C ALA A 43 12.54 -10.60 -5.68
N LEU A 44 11.97 -11.72 -5.28
CA LEU A 44 11.11 -11.81 -4.10
C LEU A 44 11.51 -13.01 -3.24
N THR A 45 11.37 -12.85 -1.94
CA THR A 45 11.49 -13.94 -0.98
C THR A 45 10.13 -14.28 -0.39
N THR A 46 9.95 -15.50 0.02
CA THR A 46 8.74 -15.98 0.71
C THR A 46 9.08 -17.17 1.59
N GLN A 47 8.43 -17.27 2.73
CA GLN A 47 8.59 -18.40 3.64
C GLN A 47 7.60 -19.52 3.32
N ARG A 48 6.44 -19.20 2.75
CA ARG A 48 5.38 -20.15 2.45
C ARG A 48 4.83 -19.96 1.04
N ILE A 49 4.59 -21.07 0.37
CA ILE A 49 3.92 -21.07 -0.94
C ILE A 49 2.41 -21.19 -0.72
N THR A 50 1.75 -20.04 -0.56
CA THR A 50 0.27 -19.95 -0.56
C THR A 50 -0.27 -19.85 -1.98
N GLY A 51 -1.59 -19.97 -2.17
CA GLY A 51 -2.20 -19.92 -3.50
C GLY A 51 -1.76 -18.71 -4.36
N PRO A 52 -1.85 -17.47 -3.87
CA PRO A 52 -1.36 -16.29 -4.61
C PRO A 52 0.15 -16.34 -4.92
N ILE A 53 0.96 -16.79 -3.96
CA ILE A 53 2.41 -16.93 -4.14
C ILE A 53 2.74 -18.02 -5.17
N GLN A 54 1.97 -19.10 -5.20
CA GLN A 54 2.15 -20.14 -6.20
C GLN A 54 1.95 -19.62 -7.62
N GLN A 55 0.96 -18.75 -7.83
CA GLN A 55 0.74 -18.10 -9.13
C GLN A 55 1.92 -17.23 -9.54
N LEU A 56 2.45 -16.40 -8.61
CA LEU A 56 3.62 -15.58 -8.86
C LEU A 56 4.86 -16.42 -9.11
N SER A 57 5.08 -17.46 -8.32
CA SER A 57 6.23 -18.36 -8.47
C SER A 57 6.23 -19.07 -9.81
N ALA A 58 5.05 -19.37 -10.38
CA ALA A 58 4.95 -19.96 -11.71
C ALA A 58 5.43 -19.04 -12.85
N LEU A 59 5.47 -17.74 -12.61
CA LEU A 59 5.96 -16.71 -13.54
C LEU A 59 7.45 -16.42 -13.37
N CYS A 60 8.07 -16.90 -12.29
CA CYS A 60 9.50 -16.70 -12.05
C CYS A 60 10.31 -17.73 -12.84
N ASP A 61 11.22 -17.25 -13.71
CA ASP A 61 12.12 -18.10 -14.50
C ASP A 61 13.13 -18.85 -13.61
N GLU A 62 13.53 -18.22 -12.51
CA GLU A 62 14.57 -18.71 -11.61
C GLU A 62 14.07 -18.82 -10.18
N ARG A 63 14.47 -19.90 -9.51
CA ARG A 63 14.15 -20.12 -8.08
C ARG A 63 15.33 -20.66 -7.34
N VAL A 64 15.58 -20.10 -6.17
CA VAL A 64 16.52 -20.66 -5.18
C VAL A 64 15.67 -21.23 -4.04
N LEU A 65 15.76 -22.51 -3.81
CA LEU A 65 15.07 -23.20 -2.72
C LEU A 65 16.05 -23.33 -1.55
N LEU A 66 15.82 -22.54 -0.52
CA LEU A 66 16.57 -22.64 0.74
C LEU A 66 16.03 -23.79 1.59
N ARG A 67 16.55 -23.95 2.82
CA ARG A 67 16.07 -24.96 3.73
C ARG A 67 14.57 -24.82 4.01
N MET A 68 13.83 -25.87 3.78
CA MET A 68 12.37 -25.95 4.01
C MET A 68 12.08 -26.79 5.26
N PRO A 69 10.97 -26.50 5.98
CA PRO A 69 10.64 -27.20 7.22
C PRO A 69 10.29 -28.68 7.00
N ASN A 70 9.74 -29.01 5.84
CA ASN A 70 9.37 -30.39 5.50
C ASN A 70 9.46 -30.67 4.00
N ARG A 71 9.44 -31.97 3.66
CA ARG A 71 9.56 -32.46 2.29
C ARG A 71 8.38 -32.04 1.39
N GLN A 72 7.18 -31.98 1.95
CA GLN A 72 5.99 -31.60 1.19
C GLN A 72 6.08 -30.14 0.71
N GLU A 73 6.45 -29.22 1.60
CA GLU A 73 6.64 -27.82 1.23
C GLU A 73 7.77 -27.64 0.21
N HIS A 74 8.86 -28.43 0.37
CA HIS A 74 9.94 -28.41 -0.61
C HIS A 74 9.47 -28.80 -2.03
N VAL A 75 8.63 -29.84 -2.13
CA VAL A 75 8.07 -30.27 -3.41
C VAL A 75 7.08 -29.24 -3.97
N ILE A 76 6.22 -28.65 -3.13
CA ILE A 76 5.30 -27.57 -3.53
C ILE A 76 6.08 -26.37 -4.07
N ALA A 77 7.22 -26.06 -3.48
CA ALA A 77 8.09 -24.98 -3.95
C ALA A 77 8.83 -25.29 -5.26
N GLY A 78 8.71 -26.50 -5.77
CA GLY A 78 9.32 -26.95 -7.02
C GLY A 78 10.59 -27.78 -6.86
N GLY A 79 10.93 -28.17 -5.63
CA GLY A 79 12.04 -29.07 -5.35
C GLY A 79 11.67 -30.54 -5.63
N SER A 80 12.68 -31.38 -5.79
CA SER A 80 12.47 -32.84 -5.89
C SER A 80 12.53 -33.50 -4.51
N THR A 81 11.86 -34.63 -4.34
CA THR A 81 11.96 -35.42 -3.11
C THR A 81 13.39 -35.88 -2.80
N ALA A 82 14.20 -36.09 -3.83
CA ALA A 82 15.59 -36.49 -3.72
C ALA A 82 16.52 -35.36 -3.28
N SER A 83 16.17 -34.11 -3.55
CA SER A 83 16.97 -32.94 -3.19
C SER A 83 16.61 -32.35 -1.80
N PHE A 84 15.59 -32.89 -1.14
CA PHE A 84 15.19 -32.43 0.19
C PHE A 84 16.22 -32.83 1.25
N ASP A 85 16.73 -31.84 1.98
CA ASP A 85 17.63 -32.02 3.11
C ASP A 85 17.22 -31.07 4.25
N PRO A 86 16.69 -31.62 5.37
CA PRO A 86 16.24 -30.80 6.49
C PRO A 86 17.40 -30.17 7.28
N ASN A 87 18.63 -30.68 7.07
CA ASN A 87 19.82 -30.25 7.80
C ASN A 87 20.69 -29.23 7.03
N LEU A 88 20.17 -28.64 5.96
CA LEU A 88 20.89 -27.61 5.23
C LEU A 88 21.30 -26.46 6.16
N PRO A 89 22.58 -26.04 6.14
CA PRO A 89 23.01 -24.88 6.93
C PRO A 89 22.34 -23.60 6.44
N PRO A 90 22.33 -22.53 7.25
CA PRO A 90 21.80 -21.23 6.85
C PRO A 90 22.43 -20.76 5.52
N GLY A 91 21.59 -20.26 4.62
CA GLY A 91 21.99 -19.80 3.29
C GLY A 91 22.24 -20.91 2.27
N ALA A 92 22.30 -22.17 2.68
CA ALA A 92 22.39 -23.29 1.73
C ALA A 92 21.04 -23.60 1.10
N GLY A 93 21.07 -23.99 -0.17
CA GLY A 93 19.88 -24.31 -0.92
C GLY A 93 20.17 -25.02 -2.22
N THR A 94 19.18 -25.03 -3.11
CA THR A 94 19.29 -25.57 -4.46
C THR A 94 18.85 -24.52 -5.48
N TRP A 95 19.60 -24.41 -6.57
CA TRP A 95 19.30 -23.59 -7.73
C TRP A 95 19.53 -24.39 -9.00
N ARG A 96 18.54 -24.52 -9.84
CA ARG A 96 18.60 -25.34 -11.08
C ARG A 96 19.08 -26.78 -10.82
N GLY A 97 18.71 -27.35 -9.67
CA GLY A 97 19.12 -28.69 -9.26
C GLY A 97 20.55 -28.81 -8.69
N ALA A 98 21.36 -27.78 -8.76
CA ALA A 98 22.68 -27.71 -8.13
C ALA A 98 22.60 -27.15 -6.70
N ARG A 99 23.47 -27.65 -5.81
CA ARG A 99 23.64 -27.06 -4.46
C ARG A 99 24.31 -25.69 -4.56
N VAL A 100 23.78 -24.73 -3.82
CA VAL A 100 24.31 -23.38 -3.72
C VAL A 100 24.41 -22.94 -2.27
N GLN A 101 25.33 -22.01 -2.01
CA GLN A 101 25.48 -21.32 -0.73
C GLN A 101 25.35 -19.82 -0.98
N LEU A 102 24.32 -19.21 -0.42
CA LEU A 102 24.21 -17.76 -0.38
C LEU A 102 25.13 -17.20 0.72
N THR A 103 25.87 -16.18 0.39
CA THR A 103 26.71 -15.46 1.34
C THR A 103 26.10 -14.11 1.66
N LEU A 104 26.25 -13.67 2.90
CA LEU A 104 25.89 -12.31 3.26
C LEU A 104 26.87 -11.34 2.59
N ALA A 105 26.33 -10.29 1.98
CA ALA A 105 27.15 -9.17 1.57
C ALA A 105 27.65 -8.44 2.82
N ASN A 106 28.96 -8.16 2.86
CA ASN A 106 29.57 -7.41 3.97
C ASN A 106 29.37 -5.90 3.83
N ASP A 107 28.92 -5.45 2.68
CA ASP A 107 28.65 -4.03 2.45
C ASP A 107 27.37 -3.61 3.16
N PRO A 108 27.38 -2.48 3.89
CA PRO A 108 26.19 -1.97 4.52
C PRO A 108 25.14 -1.66 3.43
N LEU A 109 23.92 -2.14 3.62
CA LEU A 109 22.81 -1.75 2.77
C LEU A 109 22.66 -0.23 2.82
N PRO A 110 22.40 0.43 1.68
CA PRO A 110 22.09 1.85 1.70
C PRO A 110 20.93 2.10 2.65
N ALA A 111 21.03 3.17 3.42
CA ALA A 111 19.97 3.54 4.35
C ALA A 111 18.62 3.62 3.59
N PRO A 112 17.52 3.08 4.16
CA PRO A 112 16.23 3.12 3.51
C PRO A 112 15.83 4.57 3.25
N VAL A 113 15.53 4.86 1.98
CA VAL A 113 15.02 6.18 1.60
C VAL A 113 13.54 6.21 2.01
N HIS A 114 13.28 6.70 3.20
CA HIS A 114 11.92 7.03 3.60
C HIS A 114 11.48 8.28 2.82
N ARG A 115 10.59 8.13 1.87
CA ARG A 115 9.89 9.30 1.34
C ARG A 115 9.12 9.93 2.49
N ALA A 116 9.46 11.17 2.82
CA ALA A 116 8.68 11.94 3.78
C ALA A 116 7.21 11.92 3.36
N MET A 117 6.33 11.60 4.30
CA MET A 117 4.89 11.67 4.04
C MET A 117 4.54 13.12 3.74
N GLN A 118 3.71 13.34 2.75
CA GLN A 118 3.30 14.67 2.39
C GLN A 118 2.51 15.29 3.54
N GLN A 119 2.85 16.51 3.87
CA GLN A 119 2.08 17.27 4.86
C GLN A 119 0.76 17.76 4.25
N MET A 120 -0.20 17.98 5.11
CA MET A 120 -1.50 18.51 4.72
C MET A 120 -1.33 19.90 4.08
N PRO A 121 -1.99 20.18 2.94
CA PRO A 121 -1.96 21.49 2.32
C PRO A 121 -2.46 22.60 3.26
N SER A 122 -1.92 23.80 3.15
CA SER A 122 -2.34 24.98 3.94
C SER A 122 -3.63 25.62 3.44
N GLU A 123 -4.06 25.29 2.24
CA GLU A 123 -5.22 25.82 1.57
C GLU A 123 -6.53 25.34 2.21
N THR A 124 -7.65 25.90 1.77
CA THR A 124 -8.98 25.41 2.18
C THR A 124 -9.19 24.00 1.64
N LEU A 125 -9.62 23.10 2.50
CA LEU A 125 -9.91 21.70 2.14
C LEU A 125 -11.25 21.25 2.72
N LEU A 126 -11.77 20.16 2.13
CA LEU A 126 -12.81 19.36 2.76
C LEU A 126 -12.17 18.24 3.57
N ALA A 127 -12.86 17.79 4.60
CA ALA A 127 -12.46 16.61 5.37
C ALA A 127 -13.69 15.78 5.71
N VAL A 128 -13.63 14.50 5.36
CA VAL A 128 -14.65 13.50 5.72
C VAL A 128 -14.02 12.50 6.67
N SER A 129 -14.68 12.26 7.80
CA SER A 129 -14.18 11.32 8.79
C SER A 129 -15.30 10.53 9.43
N THR A 130 -15.10 9.23 9.64
CA THR A 130 -15.99 8.42 10.49
C THR A 130 -15.87 8.80 11.96
N ARG A 131 -14.80 9.52 12.34
CA ARG A 131 -14.56 10.07 13.68
C ARG A 131 -14.29 11.58 13.64
N PRO A 132 -15.29 12.39 13.28
CA PRO A 132 -15.07 13.82 13.03
C PRO A 132 -14.53 14.57 14.24
N ARG A 133 -14.90 14.17 15.47
CA ARG A 133 -14.37 14.79 16.71
C ARG A 133 -12.87 14.52 16.91
N ALA A 134 -12.40 13.32 16.59
CA ALA A 134 -10.98 12.98 16.67
C ALA A 134 -10.16 13.75 15.65
N LEU A 135 -10.66 13.83 14.41
CA LEU A 135 -10.03 14.61 13.36
C LEU A 135 -10.03 16.12 13.70
N ALA A 136 -11.13 16.64 14.23
CA ALA A 136 -11.20 18.03 14.67
C ALA A 136 -10.09 18.37 15.66
N ALA A 137 -9.90 17.53 16.69
CA ALA A 137 -8.86 17.73 17.68
C ALA A 137 -7.43 17.67 17.11
N LEU A 138 -7.18 16.89 16.06
CA LEU A 138 -5.91 16.88 15.32
C LEU A 138 -5.69 18.17 14.57
N LEU A 139 -6.70 18.62 13.83
CA LEU A 139 -6.64 19.82 12.98
C LEU A 139 -6.53 21.10 13.81
N GLU A 140 -7.23 21.20 14.92
CA GLU A 140 -7.15 22.34 15.84
C GLU A 140 -5.75 22.49 16.45
N ARG A 141 -5.11 21.37 16.81
CA ARG A 141 -3.72 21.36 17.29
C ARG A 141 -2.73 21.87 16.24
N SER A 142 -3.02 21.66 14.96
CA SER A 142 -2.23 22.22 13.86
C SER A 142 -2.60 23.67 13.49
N GLY A 143 -3.50 24.30 14.27
CA GLY A 143 -3.91 25.71 14.08
C GLY A 143 -4.93 25.91 12.95
N ARG A 144 -5.59 24.85 12.46
CA ARG A 144 -6.58 24.95 11.38
C ARG A 144 -7.92 25.41 11.92
N ARG A 145 -8.57 26.31 11.20
CA ARG A 145 -9.93 26.73 11.48
C ARG A 145 -10.91 25.69 10.91
N LEU A 146 -11.86 25.23 11.71
CA LEU A 146 -12.87 24.26 11.31
C LEU A 146 -14.20 24.93 11.04
N VAL A 147 -14.88 24.46 10.00
CA VAL A 147 -16.24 24.84 9.62
C VAL A 147 -17.01 23.56 9.31
N ALA A 148 -18.25 23.46 9.75
CA ALA A 148 -19.08 22.29 9.45
C ALA A 148 -19.76 22.40 8.08
N LEU A 149 -19.97 21.27 7.43
CA LEU A 149 -20.87 21.17 6.28
C LEU A 149 -22.32 20.93 6.82
N PRO A 150 -23.38 21.58 6.30
CA PRO A 150 -23.38 22.52 5.17
C PRO A 150 -22.82 23.90 5.53
N LEU A 151 -22.18 24.52 4.55
CA LEU A 151 -21.76 25.91 4.68
C LEU A 151 -22.97 26.84 4.58
N THR A 152 -23.09 27.76 5.53
CA THR A 152 -24.15 28.79 5.54
C THR A 152 -23.68 30.14 5.02
N GLY A 153 -22.40 30.26 4.60
CA GLY A 153 -21.76 31.45 4.08
C GLY A 153 -20.36 31.16 3.56
N ASP A 154 -19.61 32.22 3.27
CA ASP A 154 -18.23 32.11 2.78
C ASP A 154 -17.32 31.52 3.84
N CYS A 155 -16.38 30.69 3.40
CA CYS A 155 -15.35 30.07 4.22
C CYS A 155 -14.07 30.87 4.16
N ALA A 156 -13.45 31.16 5.30
CA ALA A 156 -12.15 31.84 5.33
C ALA A 156 -11.07 30.96 4.66
N ALA A 157 -10.16 31.59 3.95
CA ALA A 157 -9.03 30.91 3.32
C ALA A 157 -8.25 30.08 4.37
N GLY A 158 -7.84 28.87 3.98
CA GLY A 158 -7.11 27.95 4.85
C GLY A 158 -7.97 27.22 5.89
N SER A 159 -9.30 27.33 5.86
CA SER A 159 -10.18 26.56 6.73
C SER A 159 -10.31 25.09 6.28
N VAL A 160 -10.72 24.22 7.19
CA VAL A 160 -11.12 22.84 6.87
C VAL A 160 -12.62 22.69 7.06
N ILE A 161 -13.29 22.31 5.99
CA ILE A 161 -14.73 22.03 5.99
C ILE A 161 -14.93 20.58 6.38
N LEU A 162 -15.31 20.35 7.64
CA LEU A 162 -15.38 19.03 8.25
C LEU A 162 -16.80 18.47 8.22
N THR A 163 -16.93 17.19 7.88
CA THR A 163 -18.17 16.44 7.93
C THR A 163 -17.90 14.96 8.23
N ASP A 164 -18.96 14.21 8.52
CA ASP A 164 -18.97 12.75 8.52
C ASP A 164 -19.55 12.20 7.19
N PRO A 165 -19.51 10.89 6.95
CA PRO A 165 -20.08 10.28 5.74
C PRO A 165 -21.56 10.59 5.52
N ASP A 166 -22.36 10.63 6.60
CA ASP A 166 -23.79 10.91 6.51
C ASP A 166 -24.04 12.38 6.16
N GLY A 167 -23.35 13.30 6.81
CA GLY A 167 -23.39 14.72 6.51
C GLY A 167 -22.95 15.04 5.09
N TRP A 168 -21.94 14.31 4.58
CA TRP A 168 -21.52 14.41 3.18
C TRP A 168 -22.64 14.01 2.22
N GLN A 169 -23.31 12.89 2.49
CA GLN A 169 -24.42 12.42 1.65
C GLN A 169 -25.61 13.35 1.73
N ALA A 170 -25.97 13.81 2.92
CA ALA A 170 -27.07 14.75 3.13
C ALA A 170 -26.86 16.10 2.39
N ASN A 171 -25.60 16.51 2.23
CA ASN A 171 -25.22 17.78 1.59
C ASN A 171 -24.49 17.56 0.25
N TRP A 172 -24.81 16.46 -0.42
CA TRP A 172 -24.15 16.02 -1.64
C TRP A 172 -23.96 17.11 -2.70
N ALA A 173 -25.00 17.92 -2.95
CA ALA A 173 -24.95 18.96 -3.99
C ALA A 173 -23.84 20.00 -3.68
N GLN A 174 -23.75 20.43 -2.42
CA GLN A 174 -22.73 21.39 -2.00
C GLN A 174 -21.33 20.74 -1.98
N ALA A 175 -21.24 19.52 -1.47
CA ALA A 175 -19.98 18.76 -1.48
C ALA A 175 -19.45 18.57 -2.91
N ALA A 176 -20.30 18.22 -3.86
CA ALA A 176 -19.94 18.02 -5.26
C ALA A 176 -19.44 19.30 -5.97
N MET A 177 -19.85 20.46 -5.52
CA MET A 177 -19.30 21.74 -6.00
C MET A 177 -17.93 22.00 -5.40
N LEU A 178 -17.80 21.84 -4.09
CA LEU A 178 -16.56 22.11 -3.36
C LEU A 178 -15.39 21.20 -3.77
N VAL A 179 -15.64 19.93 -4.08
CA VAL A 179 -14.64 18.95 -4.55
C VAL A 179 -13.96 19.38 -5.87
N LYS A 180 -14.61 20.20 -6.68
CA LYS A 180 -14.03 20.71 -7.94
C LYS A 180 -12.95 21.77 -7.69
N GLU A 181 -13.01 22.44 -6.56
CA GLU A 181 -12.16 23.60 -6.25
C GLU A 181 -11.16 23.28 -5.11
N HIS A 182 -11.51 22.32 -4.27
CA HIS A 182 -10.75 22.00 -3.06
C HIS A 182 -10.43 20.52 -2.96
N ALA A 183 -9.26 20.22 -2.44
CA ALA A 183 -8.87 18.85 -2.10
C ALA A 183 -9.71 18.29 -0.93
N VAL A 184 -9.88 16.98 -0.91
CA VAL A 184 -10.68 16.28 0.11
C VAL A 184 -9.82 15.30 0.89
N ILE A 185 -9.81 15.41 2.21
CA ILE A 185 -9.21 14.43 3.11
C ILE A 185 -10.27 13.39 3.52
N PHE A 186 -9.94 12.12 3.37
CA PHE A 186 -10.68 10.98 3.91
C PHE A 186 -9.90 10.38 5.07
N HIS A 187 -10.43 10.50 6.30
CA HIS A 187 -9.80 10.06 7.53
C HIS A 187 -10.61 8.94 8.17
N GLU A 188 -9.94 7.85 8.53
CA GLU A 188 -10.52 6.63 9.12
C GLU A 188 -11.71 6.05 8.32
N CYS A 189 -11.86 6.43 7.05
CA CYS A 189 -12.85 5.85 6.15
C CYS A 189 -12.39 4.46 5.70
N SER A 190 -13.32 3.52 5.61
CA SER A 190 -13.11 2.25 4.93
C SER A 190 -12.93 2.46 3.42
N LEU A 191 -12.37 1.47 2.72
CA LEU A 191 -12.27 1.51 1.24
C LEU A 191 -13.64 1.64 0.57
N THR A 192 -14.67 1.04 1.16
CA THR A 192 -16.05 1.12 0.63
C THR A 192 -16.58 2.55 0.75
N GLU A 193 -16.44 3.16 1.91
CA GLU A 193 -16.83 4.57 2.13
C GLU A 193 -16.03 5.51 1.23
N PHE A 194 -14.72 5.33 1.15
CA PHE A 194 -13.88 6.12 0.24
C PHE A 194 -14.39 6.04 -1.20
N ARG A 195 -14.62 4.84 -1.75
CA ARG A 195 -15.13 4.66 -3.11
C ARG A 195 -16.50 5.28 -3.31
N GLN A 196 -17.40 5.13 -2.33
CA GLN A 196 -18.74 5.66 -2.38
C GLN A 196 -18.75 7.19 -2.38
N LEU A 197 -17.95 7.81 -1.52
CA LEU A 197 -17.94 9.27 -1.32
C LEU A 197 -17.11 9.98 -2.39
N SER A 198 -15.95 9.42 -2.76
CA SER A 198 -15.05 10.01 -3.77
C SER A 198 -15.41 9.67 -5.20
N ARG A 199 -16.22 8.61 -5.42
CA ARG A 199 -16.49 8.00 -6.74
C ARG A 199 -15.24 7.52 -7.48
N GLN A 200 -14.12 7.38 -6.79
CA GLN A 200 -12.89 6.85 -7.36
C GLN A 200 -12.99 5.34 -7.56
N ARG A 201 -12.57 4.86 -8.74
CA ARG A 201 -12.49 3.42 -9.03
C ARG A 201 -11.15 2.82 -8.65
N ARG A 202 -10.08 3.64 -8.68
CA ARG A 202 -8.73 3.20 -8.31
C ARG A 202 -8.65 3.04 -6.80
N LEU A 203 -7.86 2.06 -6.37
CA LEU A 203 -7.51 1.91 -4.97
C LEU A 203 -6.63 3.09 -4.54
N PRO A 204 -6.93 3.73 -3.41
CA PRO A 204 -6.03 4.70 -2.81
C PRO A 204 -4.78 3.97 -2.28
N PRO A 205 -3.66 4.66 -2.04
CA PRO A 205 -2.49 4.03 -1.43
C PRO A 205 -2.80 3.53 -0.02
N PRO A 206 -2.28 2.36 0.42
CA PRO A 206 -2.57 1.82 1.76
C PRO A 206 -2.06 2.76 2.85
N LEU A 207 -2.84 2.92 3.93
CA LEU A 207 -2.46 3.68 5.12
C LEU A 207 -1.87 2.75 6.16
N ALA A 208 -0.71 3.11 6.73
CA ALA A 208 -0.09 2.34 7.80
C ALA A 208 -0.77 2.61 9.16
N ASP A 209 -1.15 3.86 9.40
CA ASP A 209 -1.88 4.29 10.60
C ASP A 209 -3.02 5.24 10.21
N PRO A 210 -4.25 4.72 10.06
CA PRO A 210 -5.39 5.55 9.67
C PRO A 210 -5.76 6.64 10.67
N SER A 211 -5.31 6.55 11.93
CA SER A 211 -5.64 7.52 12.98
C SER A 211 -4.87 8.82 12.86
N THR A 212 -3.69 8.79 12.26
CA THR A 212 -2.80 9.95 12.08
C THR A 212 -2.55 10.31 10.63
N THR A 213 -3.07 9.49 9.71
CA THR A 213 -2.92 9.69 8.28
C THR A 213 -4.26 9.61 7.57
N GLY A 214 -4.34 10.17 6.37
CA GLY A 214 -5.54 10.12 5.56
C GLY A 214 -5.22 10.02 4.07
N TRP A 215 -6.27 9.82 3.28
CA TRP A 215 -6.19 9.96 1.83
C TRP A 215 -6.57 11.38 1.45
N LEU A 216 -5.71 12.04 0.73
CA LEU A 216 -5.97 13.33 0.11
C LEU A 216 -6.32 13.11 -1.35
N LEU A 217 -7.55 13.44 -1.72
CA LEU A 217 -8.02 13.46 -3.11
C LEU A 217 -7.91 14.89 -3.62
N GLU A 218 -7.06 15.10 -4.61
CA GLU A 218 -6.92 16.38 -5.30
C GLU A 218 -8.08 16.61 -6.31
N PRO A 219 -8.39 17.86 -6.66
CA PRO A 219 -9.44 18.16 -7.65
C PRO A 219 -9.25 17.45 -8.99
N GLU A 220 -8.02 17.22 -9.40
CA GLU A 220 -7.65 16.50 -10.63
C GLU A 220 -7.86 14.99 -10.54
N GLY A 221 -8.24 14.47 -9.37
CA GLY A 221 -8.54 13.06 -9.12
C GLY A 221 -7.34 12.21 -8.70
N GLU A 222 -6.18 12.81 -8.46
CA GLU A 222 -5.04 12.11 -7.87
C GLU A 222 -5.29 11.85 -6.38
N VAL A 223 -4.95 10.63 -5.91
CA VAL A 223 -5.10 10.26 -4.50
C VAL A 223 -3.73 10.00 -3.89
N ARG A 224 -3.44 10.68 -2.80
CA ARG A 224 -2.16 10.59 -2.08
C ARG A 224 -2.38 10.33 -0.59
N ARG A 225 -1.34 9.85 0.08
CA ARG A 225 -1.31 9.78 1.56
C ARG A 225 -0.88 11.14 2.12
N VAL A 226 -1.54 11.55 3.18
CA VAL A 226 -1.21 12.79 3.88
C VAL A 226 -1.08 12.54 5.37
N GLN A 227 -0.13 13.22 6.02
CA GLN A 227 -0.02 13.29 7.47
C GLN A 227 -0.99 14.37 7.98
N LEU A 228 -1.73 14.04 9.05
CA LEU A 228 -2.72 14.94 9.67
C LEU A 228 -2.15 15.66 10.89
#